data_d535ac8c2cd18cd0c850e432c117550a
#
_entry.id   d535ac8c2cd18cd0c850e432c117550a
#
_cell.length_a   1.000
_cell.length_b   1.000
_cell.length_c   1.000
_cell.angle_alpha   90.00
_cell.angle_beta   90.00
_cell.angle_gamma   90.00
#
_symmetry.space_group_name_H-M   'P 1'
#
loop_
_entity.id
_entity.type
_entity.pdbx_description
1 polymer ?
#
loop_
_entity_poly.entity_id
_entity_poly.type
_entity_poly.pdbx_seq_one_letter_code
_entity_poly.pdbx_strand_id
1 'polypeptide(L)'
;KGDMTTTEMFPFIIAFALIATLIIWFTFHKGKFSSFTFGKVKPESKWQLMLYGSMPMLGFIIAYYALMSYLGIHFMPKEMSQFGFFQILPLMLVGTFISAYVFYGAILEELLKSGKKKWVVLLVYLLMIMPTTLTAGSGEGMALWIFYVLAALPCTLYGFWLYCKTRSSIVIFAVYLISNMIPFNLGSNWVTILVCILGLGMMGYGFYLLKKNIEPLLIQEDEEEKEY
;
A
#
# COMPACT_ATOMS: atom_id res chain seq x y z
N LYS A 1 22.82 -14.03 -27.33
CA LYS A 1 22.73 -13.56 -25.95
C LYS A 1 21.25 -13.79 -25.60
N GLY A 2 20.97 -14.81 -24.78
CA GLY A 2 19.59 -15.09 -24.34
C GLY A 2 19.19 -13.99 -23.37
N ASP A 3 18.03 -13.37 -23.60
CA ASP A 3 17.47 -12.44 -22.65
C ASP A 3 17.07 -13.25 -21.41
N MET A 4 17.49 -12.77 -20.22
CA MET A 4 17.12 -13.39 -18.96
C MET A 4 15.59 -13.47 -18.87
N THR A 5 15.09 -14.66 -18.58
CA THR A 5 13.65 -14.82 -18.35
C THR A 5 13.24 -14.11 -17.07
N THR A 6 12.01 -13.67 -16.98
CA THR A 6 11.47 -12.99 -15.79
C THR A 6 11.71 -13.81 -14.50
N THR A 7 11.66 -15.15 -14.61
CA THR A 7 11.91 -16.08 -13.50
C THR A 7 13.36 -16.05 -13.01
N GLU A 8 14.32 -15.86 -13.92
CA GLU A 8 15.75 -15.76 -13.57
C GLU A 8 16.10 -14.41 -12.94
N MET A 9 15.32 -13.36 -13.23
CA MET A 9 15.51 -12.03 -12.62
C MET A 9 14.97 -11.93 -11.19
N PHE A 10 14.05 -12.81 -10.80
CA PHE A 10 13.37 -12.79 -9.49
C PHE A 10 14.33 -12.78 -8.29
N PRO A 11 15.32 -13.68 -8.18
CA PRO A 11 16.26 -13.69 -7.06
C PRO A 11 17.05 -12.39 -6.94
N PHE A 12 17.40 -11.78 -8.09
CA PHE A 12 18.14 -10.51 -8.12
C PHE A 12 17.29 -9.34 -7.63
N ILE A 13 16.00 -9.28 -8.02
CA ILE A 13 15.08 -8.26 -7.57
C ILE A 13 14.87 -8.36 -6.05
N ILE A 14 14.70 -9.58 -5.52
CA ILE A 14 14.54 -9.81 -4.08
C ILE A 14 15.84 -9.43 -3.33
N ALA A 15 16.99 -9.87 -3.81
CA ALA A 15 18.27 -9.53 -3.18
C ALA A 15 18.53 -8.02 -3.18
N PHE A 16 18.27 -7.34 -4.30
CA PHE A 16 18.40 -5.88 -4.41
C PHE A 16 17.45 -5.16 -3.44
N ALA A 17 16.19 -5.58 -3.36
CA ALA A 17 15.22 -5.00 -2.46
C ALA A 17 15.60 -5.17 -0.98
N LEU A 18 16.10 -6.35 -0.60
CA LEU A 18 16.59 -6.63 0.77
C LEU A 18 17.81 -5.77 1.10
N ILE A 19 18.80 -5.69 0.19
CA ILE A 19 20.00 -4.87 0.38
C ILE A 19 19.63 -3.39 0.49
N ALA A 20 18.81 -2.87 -0.41
CA ALA A 20 18.35 -1.49 -0.36
C ALA A 20 17.61 -1.19 0.95
N THR A 21 16.75 -2.09 1.40
CA THR A 21 16.03 -1.97 2.68
C THR A 21 16.98 -1.93 3.86
N LEU A 22 17.99 -2.82 3.89
CA LEU A 22 19.00 -2.84 4.96
C LEU A 22 19.81 -1.54 4.97
N ILE A 23 20.26 -1.06 3.80
CA ILE A 23 21.00 0.21 3.70
C ILE A 23 20.14 1.37 4.24
N ILE A 24 18.89 1.46 3.81
CA ILE A 24 17.98 2.51 4.27
C ILE A 24 17.75 2.40 5.77
N TRP A 25 17.52 1.21 6.29
CA TRP A 25 17.33 0.98 7.72
C TRP A 25 18.55 1.42 8.53
N PHE A 26 19.75 1.00 8.16
CA PHE A 26 20.97 1.41 8.86
C PHE A 26 21.23 2.91 8.75
N THR A 27 21.00 3.51 7.59
CA THR A 27 21.31 4.93 7.33
C THR A 27 20.35 5.87 8.05
N PHE A 28 19.04 5.61 7.96
CA PHE A 28 18.03 6.54 8.44
C PHE A 28 17.50 6.23 9.85
N HIS A 29 17.53 4.98 10.29
CA HIS A 29 16.90 4.57 11.55
C HIS A 29 17.89 4.16 12.65
N LYS A 30 19.19 4.22 12.41
CA LYS A 30 20.24 3.93 13.40
C LYS A 30 19.94 2.68 14.28
N GLY A 31 19.28 1.68 13.71
CA GLY A 31 18.93 0.43 14.40
C GLY A 31 17.70 0.47 15.31
N LYS A 32 16.99 1.58 15.48
CA LYS A 32 15.76 1.65 16.28
C LYS A 32 14.56 1.09 15.50
N PHE A 33 14.45 -0.24 15.46
CA PHE A 33 13.42 -0.94 14.70
C PHE A 33 12.00 -0.78 15.28
N SER A 34 11.85 -0.69 16.58
CA SER A 34 10.55 -0.64 17.24
C SER A 34 9.77 0.65 16.94
N SER A 35 10.41 1.82 17.09
CA SER A 35 9.78 3.11 16.80
C SER A 35 9.44 3.28 15.31
N PHE A 36 10.27 2.72 14.43
CA PHE A 36 10.05 2.71 13.00
C PHE A 36 8.88 1.82 12.57
N THR A 37 8.75 0.66 13.23
CA THR A 37 7.74 -0.34 12.85
C THR A 37 6.36 0.01 13.38
N PHE A 38 6.28 0.37 14.66
CA PHE A 38 4.99 0.55 15.35
C PHE A 38 4.52 2.01 15.42
N GLY A 39 5.44 2.98 15.39
CA GLY A 39 5.10 4.40 15.45
C GLY A 39 4.29 4.75 16.70
N LYS A 40 3.17 5.45 16.50
CA LYS A 40 2.25 5.87 17.57
C LYS A 40 1.17 4.84 17.92
N VAL A 41 1.31 3.58 17.49
CA VAL A 41 0.31 2.54 17.71
C VAL A 41 0.60 1.79 19.01
N LYS A 42 -0.41 1.68 19.88
CA LYS A 42 -0.31 0.86 21.10
C LYS A 42 -0.04 -0.60 20.71
N PRO A 43 0.93 -1.28 21.34
CA PRO A 43 1.32 -2.65 20.96
C PRO A 43 0.16 -3.66 20.98
N GLU A 44 -0.76 -3.53 21.95
CA GLU A 44 -1.95 -4.35 22.08
C GLU A 44 -3.00 -4.07 20.98
N SER A 45 -3.00 -2.88 20.42
CA SER A 45 -4.01 -2.39 19.48
C SER A 45 -3.61 -2.56 18.00
N LYS A 46 -2.39 -3.01 17.72
CA LYS A 46 -1.84 -3.11 16.36
C LYS A 46 -2.69 -3.93 15.40
N TRP A 47 -3.21 -5.08 15.87
CA TRP A 47 -4.04 -5.97 15.04
C TRP A 47 -5.40 -5.37 14.70
N GLN A 48 -6.01 -4.68 15.67
CA GLN A 48 -7.28 -3.99 15.45
C GLN A 48 -7.09 -2.87 14.44
N LEU A 49 -6.01 -2.09 14.56
CA LEU A 49 -5.72 -1.00 13.63
C LEU A 49 -5.37 -1.50 12.24
N MET A 50 -4.64 -2.61 12.11
CA MET A 50 -4.39 -3.27 10.83
C MET A 50 -5.69 -3.70 10.16
N LEU A 51 -6.60 -4.33 10.92
CA LEU A 51 -7.89 -4.78 10.40
C LEU A 51 -8.76 -3.58 9.98
N TYR A 52 -8.95 -2.61 10.86
CA TYR A 52 -9.77 -1.43 10.55
C TYR A 52 -9.16 -0.58 9.44
N GLY A 53 -7.84 -0.46 9.42
CA GLY A 53 -7.12 0.24 8.36
C GLY A 53 -7.18 -0.46 7.01
N SER A 54 -7.28 -1.80 6.98
CA SER A 54 -7.36 -2.55 5.72
C SER A 54 -8.75 -2.48 5.08
N MET A 55 -9.82 -2.40 5.87
CA MET A 55 -11.20 -2.44 5.35
C MET A 55 -11.52 -1.37 4.27
N PRO A 56 -11.18 -0.07 4.46
CA PRO A 56 -11.48 0.93 3.45
C PRO A 56 -10.78 0.67 2.13
N MET A 57 -9.48 0.34 2.19
CA MET A 57 -8.67 0.10 1.01
C MET A 57 -9.09 -1.18 0.30
N LEU A 58 -9.36 -2.24 1.05
CA LEU A 58 -9.86 -3.49 0.53
C LEU A 58 -11.21 -3.30 -0.18
N GLY A 59 -12.14 -2.58 0.46
CA GLY A 59 -13.44 -2.26 -0.13
C GLY A 59 -13.29 -1.44 -1.41
N PHE A 60 -12.40 -0.44 -1.43
CA PHE A 60 -12.09 0.32 -2.64
C PHE A 60 -11.55 -0.57 -3.76
N ILE A 61 -10.59 -1.42 -3.48
CA ILE A 61 -9.96 -2.30 -4.48
C ILE A 61 -10.97 -3.30 -5.03
N ILE A 62 -11.80 -3.92 -4.16
CA ILE A 62 -12.87 -4.81 -4.59
C ILE A 62 -13.84 -4.08 -5.54
N ALA A 63 -14.33 -2.91 -5.15
CA ALA A 63 -15.25 -2.12 -5.96
C ALA A 63 -14.61 -1.71 -7.29
N TYR A 64 -13.36 -1.28 -7.26
CA TYR A 64 -12.61 -0.86 -8.42
C TYR A 64 -12.40 -1.99 -9.43
N TYR A 65 -11.90 -3.15 -8.99
CA TYR A 65 -11.72 -4.30 -9.87
C TYR A 65 -13.04 -4.85 -10.41
N ALA A 66 -14.10 -4.87 -9.60
CA ALA A 66 -15.43 -5.25 -10.05
C ALA A 66 -15.94 -4.30 -11.14
N LEU A 67 -15.81 -2.98 -10.96
CA LEU A 67 -16.19 -1.99 -11.96
C LEU A 67 -15.41 -2.18 -13.27
N MET A 68 -14.10 -2.38 -13.18
CA MET A 68 -13.25 -2.57 -14.36
C MET A 68 -13.59 -3.86 -15.09
N SER A 69 -13.81 -4.96 -14.36
CA SER A 69 -14.26 -6.24 -14.94
C SER A 69 -15.61 -6.09 -15.64
N TYR A 70 -16.53 -5.32 -15.06
CA TYR A 70 -17.83 -5.03 -15.68
C TYR A 70 -17.67 -4.25 -17.00
N LEU A 71 -16.73 -3.32 -17.06
CA LEU A 71 -16.39 -2.54 -18.26
C LEU A 71 -15.56 -3.35 -19.29
N GLY A 72 -15.25 -4.62 -18.99
CA GLY A 72 -14.43 -5.46 -19.88
C GLY A 72 -12.94 -5.11 -19.87
N ILE A 73 -12.48 -4.34 -18.88
CA ILE A 73 -11.09 -3.95 -18.72
C ILE A 73 -10.40 -4.97 -17.77
N HIS A 74 -9.44 -5.71 -18.33
CA HIS A 74 -8.69 -6.72 -17.58
C HIS A 74 -7.31 -6.18 -17.23
N PHE A 75 -7.04 -6.07 -15.92
CA PHE A 75 -5.79 -5.51 -15.39
C PHE A 75 -4.63 -6.48 -15.29
N MET A 76 -4.88 -7.77 -15.41
CA MET A 76 -3.77 -8.71 -15.39
C MET A 76 -3.11 -8.75 -16.76
N PRO A 77 -1.81 -8.40 -16.86
CA PRO A 77 -1.03 -8.75 -18.05
C PRO A 77 -1.23 -10.25 -18.34
N LYS A 78 -1.42 -10.60 -19.61
CA LYS A 78 -1.58 -12.03 -20.01
C LYS A 78 -0.44 -12.89 -19.48
N GLU A 79 0.73 -12.32 -19.31
CA GLU A 79 1.92 -12.94 -18.77
C GLU A 79 1.77 -13.27 -17.28
N MET A 80 1.15 -12.37 -16.48
CA MET A 80 0.90 -12.64 -15.05
C MET A 80 -0.22 -13.65 -14.81
N SER A 81 -1.18 -13.78 -15.71
CA SER A 81 -2.24 -14.81 -15.60
C SER A 81 -1.70 -16.23 -15.74
N GLN A 82 -0.48 -16.40 -16.27
CA GLN A 82 0.20 -17.69 -16.41
C GLN A 82 0.96 -18.09 -15.14
N PHE A 83 1.24 -17.13 -14.22
CA PHE A 83 1.90 -17.43 -12.96
C PHE A 83 0.88 -17.85 -11.90
N GLY A 84 1.12 -18.97 -11.24
CA GLY A 84 0.34 -19.37 -10.08
C GLY A 84 0.49 -18.36 -8.93
N PHE A 85 -0.52 -18.25 -8.08
CA PHE A 85 -0.53 -17.35 -6.91
C PHE A 85 0.77 -17.44 -6.07
N PHE A 86 1.29 -18.64 -5.87
CA PHE A 86 2.54 -18.87 -5.10
C PHE A 86 3.79 -18.30 -5.77
N GLN A 87 3.78 -18.11 -7.08
CA GLN A 87 4.91 -17.52 -7.81
C GLN A 87 4.90 -15.99 -7.71
N ILE A 88 3.71 -15.38 -7.63
CA ILE A 88 3.54 -13.93 -7.52
C ILE A 88 3.68 -13.46 -6.06
N LEU A 89 3.32 -14.30 -5.10
CA LEU A 89 3.32 -13.96 -3.68
C LEU A 89 4.64 -13.37 -3.16
N PRO A 90 5.83 -13.93 -3.45
CA PRO A 90 7.09 -13.32 -3.01
C PRO A 90 7.30 -11.92 -3.57
N LEU A 91 6.93 -11.66 -4.83
CA LEU A 91 7.04 -10.35 -5.45
C LEU A 91 6.11 -9.33 -4.79
N MET A 92 4.87 -9.74 -4.51
CA MET A 92 3.90 -8.91 -3.80
C MET A 92 4.37 -8.58 -2.39
N LEU A 93 4.92 -9.55 -1.67
CA LEU A 93 5.47 -9.34 -0.33
C LEU A 93 6.63 -8.33 -0.35
N VAL A 94 7.59 -8.51 -1.26
CA VAL A 94 8.75 -7.62 -1.40
C VAL A 94 8.30 -6.22 -1.84
N GLY A 95 7.45 -6.11 -2.85
CA GLY A 95 6.92 -4.82 -3.32
C GLY A 95 6.14 -4.07 -2.24
N THR A 96 5.31 -4.78 -1.50
CA THR A 96 4.55 -4.20 -0.37
C THR A 96 5.47 -3.78 0.77
N PHE A 97 6.51 -4.58 1.07
CA PHE A 97 7.50 -4.25 2.07
C PHE A 97 8.27 -2.98 1.70
N ILE A 98 8.76 -2.87 0.47
CA ILE A 98 9.43 -1.66 -0.03
C ILE A 98 8.49 -0.47 0.07
N SER A 99 7.24 -0.60 -0.37
CA SER A 99 6.26 0.47 -0.28
C SER A 99 6.09 0.95 1.16
N ALA A 100 5.86 0.05 2.11
CA ALA A 100 5.57 0.40 3.49
C ALA A 100 6.80 0.93 4.25
N TYR A 101 7.94 0.29 4.10
CA TYR A 101 9.12 0.61 4.90
C TYR A 101 10.03 1.66 4.25
N VAL A 102 10.17 1.65 2.94
CA VAL A 102 11.01 2.63 2.25
C VAL A 102 10.22 3.91 1.98
N PHE A 103 9.11 3.82 1.23
CA PHE A 103 8.39 5.03 0.83
C PHE A 103 7.67 5.70 2.00
N TYR A 104 6.95 4.96 2.85
CA TYR A 104 6.28 5.55 4.01
C TYR A 104 7.22 5.68 5.20
N GLY A 105 7.86 4.60 5.62
CA GLY A 105 8.66 4.57 6.84
C GLY A 105 9.93 5.43 6.79
N ALA A 106 10.66 5.42 5.68
CA ALA A 106 11.88 6.22 5.57
C ALA A 106 11.61 7.58 4.90
N ILE A 107 11.16 7.60 3.65
CA ILE A 107 11.07 8.83 2.87
C ILE A 107 10.00 9.77 3.41
N LEU A 108 8.76 9.27 3.59
CA LEU A 108 7.67 10.11 4.09
C LEU A 108 7.93 10.59 5.52
N GLU A 109 8.50 9.73 6.37
CA GLU A 109 8.85 10.10 7.75
C GLU A 109 9.83 11.27 7.79
N GLU A 110 10.90 11.24 6.99
CA GLU A 110 11.87 12.34 6.91
C GLU A 110 11.25 13.62 6.34
N LEU A 111 10.38 13.50 5.34
CA LEU A 111 9.62 14.64 4.82
C LEU A 111 8.71 15.26 5.90
N LEU A 112 8.07 14.43 6.72
CA LEU A 112 7.21 14.92 7.81
C LEU A 112 8.02 15.58 8.94
N LYS A 113 9.22 15.09 9.25
CA LYS A 113 10.15 15.72 10.22
C LYS A 113 10.70 17.06 9.74
N SER A 114 10.65 17.34 8.44
CA SER A 114 11.13 18.63 7.90
C SER A 114 10.34 19.86 8.38
N GLY A 115 9.27 19.68 9.15
CA GLY A 115 8.43 20.77 9.67
C GLY A 115 7.59 21.51 8.62
N LYS A 116 7.60 21.05 7.36
CA LYS A 116 6.78 21.64 6.30
C LYS A 116 5.30 21.35 6.50
N LYS A 117 4.44 22.20 5.93
CA LYS A 117 2.98 21.98 5.95
C LYS A 117 2.64 20.63 5.30
N LYS A 118 1.72 19.89 5.90
CA LYS A 118 1.34 18.51 5.44
C LYS A 118 0.98 18.44 3.95
N TRP A 119 0.33 19.46 3.39
CA TRP A 119 0.00 19.49 1.96
C TRP A 119 1.24 19.60 1.06
N VAL A 120 2.28 20.33 1.50
CA VAL A 120 3.56 20.43 0.76
C VAL A 120 4.27 19.08 0.78
N VAL A 121 4.30 18.42 1.96
CA VAL A 121 4.85 17.08 2.11
C VAL A 121 4.11 16.10 1.20
N LEU A 122 2.77 16.14 1.18
CA LEU A 122 1.96 15.30 0.30
C LEU A 122 2.29 15.53 -1.17
N LEU A 123 2.43 16.79 -1.60
CA LEU A 123 2.74 17.11 -3.00
C LEU A 123 4.11 16.58 -3.40
N VAL A 124 5.13 16.79 -2.57
CA VAL A 124 6.49 16.27 -2.80
C VAL A 124 6.46 14.73 -2.84
N TYR A 125 5.76 14.11 -1.89
CA TYR A 125 5.63 12.66 -1.82
C TYR A 125 4.96 12.07 -3.07
N LEU A 126 3.87 12.69 -3.54
CA LEU A 126 3.20 12.30 -4.78
C LEU A 126 4.12 12.45 -6.00
N LEU A 127 4.87 13.53 -6.10
CA LEU A 127 5.84 13.72 -7.18
C LEU A 127 6.95 12.67 -7.18
N MET A 128 7.33 12.13 -6.03
CA MET A 128 8.31 11.06 -5.93
C MET A 128 7.73 9.68 -6.32
N ILE A 129 6.47 9.40 -5.97
CA ILE A 129 5.84 8.09 -6.24
C ILE A 129 5.25 8.02 -7.65
N MET A 130 4.70 9.12 -8.16
CA MET A 130 4.06 9.14 -9.49
C MET A 130 4.92 8.55 -10.61
N PRO A 131 6.22 8.83 -10.75
CA PRO A 131 7.04 8.24 -11.81
C PRO A 131 7.04 6.71 -11.76
N THR A 132 7.06 6.09 -10.58
CA THR A 132 7.03 4.62 -10.45
C THR A 132 5.68 4.04 -10.89
N THR A 133 4.59 4.74 -10.60
CA THR A 133 3.24 4.36 -11.03
C THR A 133 3.06 4.56 -12.54
N LEU A 134 3.62 5.65 -13.07
CA LEU A 134 3.55 5.98 -14.50
C LEU A 134 4.32 4.99 -15.37
N THR A 135 5.47 4.51 -14.89
CA THR A 135 6.29 3.52 -15.63
C THR A 135 5.68 2.13 -15.61
N ALA A 136 4.98 1.75 -14.53
CA ALA A 136 4.35 0.44 -14.39
C ALA A 136 3.25 0.16 -15.45
N GLY A 137 2.58 1.18 -15.94
CA GLY A 137 1.49 1.06 -16.94
C GLY A 137 1.87 1.44 -18.38
N SER A 138 3.10 1.91 -18.63
CA SER A 138 3.48 2.50 -19.91
C SER A 138 3.52 1.52 -21.09
N GLY A 139 3.55 0.21 -20.86
CA GLY A 139 3.57 -0.82 -21.90
C GLY A 139 2.19 -1.23 -22.43
N GLU A 140 1.08 -0.84 -21.80
CA GLU A 140 -0.23 -1.43 -22.03
C GLU A 140 -1.25 -0.48 -22.71
N GLY A 141 -0.83 0.72 -23.09
CA GLY A 141 -1.68 1.72 -23.74
C GLY A 141 -2.27 2.77 -22.79
N MET A 142 -2.62 3.94 -23.37
CA MET A 142 -3.01 5.12 -22.59
C MET A 142 -4.25 4.90 -21.71
N ALA A 143 -5.21 4.10 -22.15
CA ALA A 143 -6.43 3.84 -21.39
C ALA A 143 -6.13 3.06 -20.11
N LEU A 144 -5.38 1.98 -20.17
CA LEU A 144 -4.97 1.20 -19.01
C LEU A 144 -4.10 2.02 -18.06
N TRP A 145 -3.21 2.86 -18.60
CA TRP A 145 -2.41 3.78 -17.79
C TRP A 145 -3.27 4.75 -16.96
N ILE A 146 -4.30 5.37 -17.55
CA ILE A 146 -5.23 6.24 -16.82
C ILE A 146 -5.90 5.47 -15.67
N PHE A 147 -6.32 4.24 -15.90
CA PHE A 147 -6.95 3.42 -14.88
C PHE A 147 -5.97 3.05 -13.76
N TYR A 148 -4.71 2.73 -14.06
CA TYR A 148 -3.69 2.53 -13.03
C TYR A 148 -3.51 3.77 -12.14
N VAL A 149 -3.46 4.96 -12.72
CA VAL A 149 -3.36 6.22 -11.98
C VAL A 149 -4.59 6.46 -11.12
N LEU A 150 -5.79 6.20 -11.65
CA LEU A 150 -7.05 6.35 -10.92
C LEU A 150 -7.17 5.39 -9.72
N ALA A 151 -6.55 4.20 -9.78
CA ALA A 151 -6.48 3.29 -8.65
C ALA A 151 -5.38 3.67 -7.66
N ALA A 152 -4.19 3.97 -8.16
CA ALA A 152 -3.02 4.23 -7.33
C ALA A 152 -3.14 5.51 -6.50
N LEU A 153 -3.74 6.57 -7.07
CA LEU A 153 -3.85 7.87 -6.41
C LEU A 153 -4.69 7.80 -5.12
N PRO A 154 -5.94 7.26 -5.12
CA PRO A 154 -6.71 7.10 -3.88
C PRO A 154 -6.00 6.22 -2.85
N CYS A 155 -5.37 5.13 -3.28
CA CYS A 155 -4.60 4.24 -2.40
C CYS A 155 -3.43 4.98 -1.75
N THR A 156 -2.68 5.77 -2.52
CA THR A 156 -1.55 6.56 -2.01
C THR A 156 -2.02 7.66 -1.05
N LEU A 157 -3.10 8.36 -1.38
CA LEU A 157 -3.69 9.39 -0.50
C LEU A 157 -4.18 8.79 0.81
N TYR A 158 -4.85 7.65 0.74
CA TYR A 158 -5.31 6.92 1.93
C TYR A 158 -4.13 6.45 2.78
N GLY A 159 -3.12 5.83 2.16
CA GLY A 159 -1.90 5.40 2.86
C GLY A 159 -1.16 6.59 3.51
N PHE A 160 -1.03 7.72 2.79
CA PHE A 160 -0.46 8.96 3.34
C PHE A 160 -1.22 9.43 4.58
N TRP A 161 -2.54 9.52 4.50
CA TRP A 161 -3.38 9.94 5.62
C TRP A 161 -3.23 8.98 6.82
N LEU A 162 -3.30 7.66 6.56
CA LEU A 162 -3.17 6.64 7.60
C LEU A 162 -1.79 6.68 8.25
N TYR A 163 -0.73 6.83 7.45
CA TYR A 163 0.64 6.96 7.97
C TYR A 163 0.81 8.24 8.79
N CYS A 164 0.27 9.38 8.35
CA CYS A 164 0.32 10.61 9.13
C CYS A 164 -0.34 10.49 10.51
N LYS A 165 -1.34 9.61 10.65
CA LYS A 165 -2.03 9.34 11.92
C LYS A 165 -1.28 8.34 12.80
N THR A 166 -0.80 7.26 12.22
CA THR A 166 -0.26 6.11 12.95
C THR A 166 1.26 6.12 13.09
N ARG A 167 1.96 6.76 12.15
CA ARG A 167 3.42 6.70 11.99
C ARG A 167 3.97 5.26 11.94
N SER A 168 3.13 4.31 11.58
CA SER A 168 3.42 2.87 11.65
C SER A 168 3.59 2.25 10.27
N SER A 169 4.80 1.82 9.95
CA SER A 169 5.10 1.12 8.69
C SER A 169 4.44 -0.25 8.62
N ILE A 170 4.29 -0.94 9.76
CA ILE A 170 3.66 -2.27 9.76
C ILE A 170 2.16 -2.20 9.49
N VAL A 171 1.48 -1.14 9.93
CA VAL A 171 0.07 -0.94 9.60
C VAL A 171 -0.09 -0.71 8.11
N ILE A 172 0.77 0.12 7.51
CA ILE A 172 0.78 0.35 6.06
C ILE A 172 1.10 -0.94 5.30
N PHE A 173 2.10 -1.71 5.77
CA PHE A 173 2.44 -3.01 5.18
C PHE A 173 1.23 -3.95 5.17
N ALA A 174 0.55 -4.11 6.30
CA ALA A 174 -0.62 -4.98 6.40
C ALA A 174 -1.76 -4.53 5.48
N VAL A 175 -2.05 -3.23 5.44
CA VAL A 175 -3.10 -2.63 4.60
C VAL A 175 -2.83 -2.92 3.12
N TYR A 176 -1.61 -2.65 2.65
CA TYR A 176 -1.24 -2.88 1.25
C TYR A 176 -1.16 -4.37 0.91
N LEU A 177 -0.64 -5.20 1.84
CA LEU A 177 -0.54 -6.63 1.63
C LEU A 177 -1.91 -7.27 1.44
N ILE A 178 -2.85 -7.00 2.36
CA ILE A 178 -4.21 -7.52 2.28
C ILE A 178 -4.89 -7.05 0.98
N SER A 179 -4.69 -5.80 0.62
CA SER A 179 -5.28 -5.21 -0.59
C SER A 179 -4.72 -5.82 -1.87
N ASN A 180 -3.44 -6.12 -1.92
CA ASN A 180 -2.78 -6.70 -3.09
C ASN A 180 -3.03 -8.22 -3.25
N MET A 181 -3.49 -8.90 -2.19
CA MET A 181 -3.75 -10.35 -2.23
C MET A 181 -5.04 -10.74 -2.95
N ILE A 182 -5.83 -9.78 -3.42
CA ILE A 182 -7.14 -10.07 -4.03
C ILE A 182 -7.09 -9.78 -5.54
N PRO A 183 -6.69 -10.74 -6.37
CA PRO A 183 -6.87 -10.63 -7.81
C PRO A 183 -8.31 -11.03 -8.14
N PHE A 184 -9.14 -10.10 -8.55
CA PHE A 184 -10.47 -10.41 -9.08
C PHE A 184 -10.49 -10.26 -10.59
N ASN A 185 -10.89 -11.31 -11.27
CA ASN A 185 -11.35 -11.25 -12.64
C ASN A 185 -12.78 -11.78 -12.67
N LEU A 186 -13.72 -10.87 -12.53
CA LEU A 186 -15.15 -11.17 -12.60
C LEU A 186 -15.63 -10.85 -14.02
N GLY A 187 -16.39 -11.74 -14.62
CA GLY A 187 -16.98 -11.46 -15.93
C GLY A 187 -17.99 -10.31 -15.85
N SER A 188 -18.38 -9.75 -17.01
CA SER A 188 -19.39 -8.71 -17.10
C SER A 188 -20.79 -9.29 -16.89
N ASN A 189 -21.24 -9.35 -15.64
CA ASN A 189 -22.56 -9.86 -15.26
C ASN A 189 -23.10 -9.10 -14.03
N TRP A 190 -24.35 -9.37 -13.64
CA TRP A 190 -25.01 -8.73 -12.50
C TRP A 190 -24.30 -9.00 -11.16
N VAL A 191 -23.63 -10.15 -11.03
CA VAL A 191 -22.84 -10.49 -9.82
C VAL A 191 -21.71 -9.49 -9.62
N THR A 192 -21.09 -9.05 -10.71
CA THR A 192 -20.01 -8.05 -10.67
C THR A 192 -20.50 -6.70 -10.14
N ILE A 193 -21.72 -6.29 -10.52
CA ILE A 193 -22.35 -5.07 -9.98
C ILE A 193 -22.59 -5.23 -8.47
N LEU A 194 -23.09 -6.40 -8.04
CA LEU A 194 -23.31 -6.68 -6.63
C LEU A 194 -22.01 -6.62 -5.83
N VAL A 195 -20.94 -7.22 -6.35
CA VAL A 195 -19.61 -7.17 -5.73
C VAL A 195 -19.09 -5.73 -5.64
N CYS A 196 -19.32 -4.91 -6.66
CA CYS A 196 -18.97 -3.49 -6.63
C CYS A 196 -19.70 -2.75 -5.49
N ILE A 197 -21.01 -2.96 -5.35
CA ILE A 197 -21.83 -2.35 -4.29
C ILE A 197 -21.35 -2.81 -2.91
N LEU A 198 -21.08 -4.10 -2.73
CA LEU A 198 -20.54 -4.65 -1.48
C LEU A 198 -19.17 -4.04 -1.15
N GLY A 199 -18.30 -3.89 -2.15
CA GLY A 199 -17.00 -3.22 -1.98
C GLY A 199 -17.14 -1.78 -1.52
N LEU A 200 -18.04 -1.00 -2.13
CA LEU A 200 -18.33 0.38 -1.70
C LEU A 200 -18.91 0.42 -0.28
N GLY A 201 -19.82 -0.49 0.05
CA GLY A 201 -20.36 -0.64 1.40
C GLY A 201 -19.28 -0.95 2.43
N MET A 202 -18.38 -1.87 2.10
CA MET A 202 -17.22 -2.23 2.92
C MET A 202 -16.26 -1.05 3.10
N MET A 203 -16.00 -0.29 2.04
CA MET A 203 -15.18 0.92 2.11
C MET A 203 -15.79 1.94 3.08
N GLY A 204 -17.07 2.27 2.92
CA GLY A 204 -17.77 3.25 3.78
C GLY A 204 -17.82 2.79 5.24
N TYR A 205 -18.18 1.54 5.49
CA TYR A 205 -18.21 0.97 6.84
C TYR A 205 -16.80 0.91 7.47
N GLY A 206 -15.78 0.56 6.69
CA GLY A 206 -14.40 0.56 7.13
C GLY A 206 -13.92 1.96 7.54
N PHE A 207 -14.27 3.01 6.78
CA PHE A 207 -13.97 4.39 7.16
C PHE A 207 -14.69 4.80 8.45
N TYR A 208 -15.94 4.40 8.62
CA TYR A 208 -16.69 4.65 9.85
C TYR A 208 -16.02 4.00 11.06
N LEU A 209 -15.68 2.71 10.97
CA LEU A 209 -15.00 1.99 12.04
C LEU A 209 -13.63 2.60 12.36
N LEU A 210 -12.84 2.91 11.33
CA LEU A 210 -11.54 3.48 11.50
C LEU A 210 -11.61 4.85 12.17
N LYS A 211 -12.52 5.74 11.72
CA LYS A 211 -12.70 7.06 12.31
C LYS A 211 -13.12 6.97 13.78
N LYS A 212 -14.01 6.03 14.12
CA LYS A 212 -14.51 5.83 15.47
C LYS A 212 -13.44 5.29 16.42
N ASN A 213 -12.57 4.42 15.94
CA ASN A 213 -11.67 3.63 16.80
C ASN A 213 -10.20 4.05 16.69
N ILE A 214 -9.80 4.93 15.75
CA ILE A 214 -8.37 5.22 15.54
C ILE A 214 -7.73 5.93 16.74
N GLU A 215 -8.38 6.93 17.33
CA GLU A 215 -7.82 7.74 18.41
C GLU A 215 -7.52 6.91 19.67
N PRO A 216 -8.44 6.05 20.19
CA PRO A 216 -8.15 5.23 21.35
C PRO A 216 -7.07 4.17 21.11
N LEU A 217 -6.77 3.82 19.84
CA LEU A 217 -5.75 2.83 19.48
C LEU A 217 -4.34 3.44 19.36
N LEU A 218 -4.23 4.78 19.39
CA LEU A 218 -2.96 5.49 19.34
C LEU A 218 -2.47 5.86 20.74
N ILE A 219 -1.14 5.97 20.90
CA ILE A 219 -0.51 6.54 22.08
C ILE A 219 -0.83 8.03 22.13
N GLN A 220 -1.34 8.53 23.23
CA GLN A 220 -1.58 9.95 23.43
C GLN A 220 -0.25 10.67 23.67
N GLU A 221 -0.09 11.88 23.10
CA GLU A 221 1.17 12.63 23.18
C GLU A 221 1.59 12.96 24.65
N ASP A 222 0.66 13.02 25.57
CA ASP A 222 0.90 13.26 27.01
C ASP A 222 1.59 12.08 27.73
N GLU A 223 1.60 10.88 27.13
CA GLU A 223 2.26 9.69 27.66
C GLU A 223 3.71 9.58 27.18
N GLU A 224 4.06 10.21 26.04
CA GLU A 224 5.43 10.19 25.48
C GLU A 224 6.44 10.99 26.34
N GLU A 225 6.00 12.03 27.08
CA GLU A 225 6.90 12.80 27.96
C GLU A 225 7.31 12.07 29.24
N LYS A 226 6.68 10.94 29.60
CA LYS A 226 6.95 10.21 30.83
C LYS A 226 7.91 9.03 30.69
N GLU A 227 8.24 8.62 29.46
CA GLU A 227 9.13 7.48 29.19
C GLU A 227 10.57 7.87 28.75
N TYR A 228 10.96 9.15 28.81
CA TYR A 228 12.32 9.61 28.49
C TYR A 228 13.01 10.29 29.66
#